data_89a3030ee19c9a38985634c7dd81fb72
#
_entry.id   89a3030ee19c9a38985634c7dd81fb72
#
_cell.length_a   1.000
_cell.length_b   1.000
_cell.length_c   1.000
_cell.angle_alpha   90.00
_cell.angle_beta   90.00
_cell.angle_gamma   90.00
#
_symmetry.space_group_name_H-M   'P 1'
#
loop_
_entity.id
_entity.type
_entity.pdbx_description
1 polymer ?
#
loop_
_entity_poly.entity_id
_entity_poly.type
_entity_poly.pdbx_seq_one_letter_code
_entity_poly.pdbx_strand_id
1 'polypeptide(L)'
;HKQPLVLQGQTEATEIRISGKLPGRIDTFLVQEGDWVRQGDTLVVINSPEIHAKYQQVNALEQVAVQQNKKIDAGTRRQIVATALQLWNKTKSDLALAQTTYNRILTLYKDSVVTSQRKDEVEAMYKAAVAAERAAYEQYQMAVDGAQKEDKESAASMVNAARSTVDEVSALLVDARLTAPENGQIATIFPKRGELVAPGTPIMNLVIMDDIH
;
A
#
# COMPACT_ATOMS: atom_id res chain seq x y z
N HIS A 1 -37.90 -68.90 27.62
CA HIS A 1 -36.77 -68.41 26.81
C HIS A 1 -36.92 -66.95 26.63
N LYS A 2 -36.12 -66.11 27.35
CA LYS A 2 -35.99 -64.70 27.09
C LYS A 2 -34.91 -64.52 26.00
N GLN A 3 -35.32 -64.04 24.86
CA GLN A 3 -34.37 -63.66 23.82
C GLN A 3 -33.62 -62.36 24.24
N PRO A 4 -32.30 -62.28 24.07
CA PRO A 4 -31.58 -61.04 24.37
C PRO A 4 -31.94 -59.94 23.35
N LEU A 5 -32.27 -58.77 23.86
CA LEU A 5 -32.49 -57.56 23.05
C LEU A 5 -31.12 -57.06 22.57
N VAL A 6 -30.83 -57.22 21.28
CA VAL A 6 -29.62 -56.67 20.67
C VAL A 6 -29.97 -55.27 20.19
N LEU A 7 -29.48 -54.27 20.90
CA LEU A 7 -29.53 -52.88 20.46
C LEU A 7 -28.32 -52.65 19.51
N GLN A 8 -28.60 -52.48 18.23
CA GLN A 8 -27.63 -51.96 17.27
C GLN A 8 -27.66 -50.42 17.30
N GLY A 9 -26.67 -49.82 17.91
CA GLY A 9 -26.44 -48.41 17.81
C GLY A 9 -25.48 -48.13 16.63
N GLN A 10 -25.88 -47.33 15.68
CA GLN A 10 -25.01 -46.82 14.61
C GLN A 10 -24.47 -45.47 15.06
N THR A 11 -23.18 -45.38 15.31
CA THR A 11 -22.51 -44.11 15.61
C THR A 11 -22.14 -43.52 14.26
N GLU A 12 -22.79 -42.43 13.81
CA GLU A 12 -22.38 -41.68 12.67
C GLU A 12 -21.26 -40.71 13.10
N ALA A 13 -20.03 -41.01 12.72
CA ALA A 13 -18.91 -40.09 12.87
C ALA A 13 -18.83 -39.21 11.62
N THR A 14 -18.87 -37.88 11.78
CA THR A 14 -18.66 -36.97 10.68
C THR A 14 -17.18 -36.93 10.33
N GLU A 15 -16.85 -37.26 9.09
CA GLU A 15 -15.48 -37.27 8.59
C GLU A 15 -15.25 -36.02 7.72
N ILE A 16 -14.26 -35.20 8.10
CA ILE A 16 -13.83 -34.04 7.33
C ILE A 16 -12.52 -34.35 6.60
N ARG A 17 -12.54 -34.20 5.30
CA ARG A 17 -11.35 -34.34 4.46
C ARG A 17 -10.58 -33.02 4.38
N ILE A 18 -9.35 -33.00 4.91
CA ILE A 18 -8.46 -31.87 4.89
C ILE A 18 -7.59 -31.94 3.64
N SER A 19 -7.62 -30.92 2.82
CA SER A 19 -6.82 -30.78 1.59
C SER A 19 -6.13 -29.43 1.54
N GLY A 20 -4.95 -29.38 0.91
CA GLY A 20 -4.19 -28.16 0.70
C GLY A 20 -4.75 -27.30 -0.44
N LYS A 21 -4.61 -26.00 -0.33
CA LYS A 21 -4.94 -25.05 -1.40
C LYS A 21 -3.75 -24.75 -2.29
N LEU A 22 -2.52 -25.07 -1.86
CA LEU A 22 -1.28 -24.74 -2.52
C LEU A 22 -0.60 -25.96 -3.11
N PRO A 23 0.05 -25.83 -4.30
CA PRO A 23 0.98 -26.82 -4.75
C PRO A 23 2.26 -26.72 -3.91
N GLY A 24 2.84 -27.83 -3.55
CA GLY A 24 4.08 -27.83 -2.81
C GLY A 24 4.47 -29.23 -2.32
N ARG A 25 5.58 -29.27 -1.63
CA ARG A 25 6.09 -30.53 -1.05
C ARG A 25 5.80 -30.56 0.44
N ILE A 26 5.31 -31.70 0.93
CA ILE A 26 5.12 -31.89 2.35
C ILE A 26 6.47 -31.77 3.07
N ASP A 27 6.59 -30.78 3.93
CA ASP A 27 7.80 -30.58 4.72
C ASP A 27 7.78 -31.44 5.98
N THR A 28 6.72 -31.27 6.79
CA THR A 28 6.57 -32.05 8.02
C THR A 28 5.10 -32.20 8.41
N PHE A 29 4.78 -33.35 9.04
CA PHE A 29 3.56 -33.53 9.76
C PHE A 29 3.82 -33.24 11.25
N LEU A 30 2.95 -32.52 11.89
CA LEU A 30 3.00 -32.18 13.31
C LEU A 30 2.10 -33.10 14.14
N VAL A 31 1.36 -33.99 13.46
CA VAL A 31 0.43 -34.93 14.03
C VAL A 31 0.61 -36.33 13.40
N GLN A 32 0.13 -37.34 14.07
CA GLN A 32 0.10 -38.73 13.62
C GLN A 32 -1.35 -39.26 13.58
N GLU A 33 -1.55 -40.37 12.86
CA GLU A 33 -2.84 -41.08 12.89
C GLU A 33 -3.17 -41.52 14.32
N GLY A 34 -4.38 -41.21 14.73
CA GLY A 34 -4.87 -41.45 16.09
C GLY A 34 -4.73 -40.26 17.04
N ASP A 35 -4.01 -39.19 16.67
CA ASP A 35 -3.86 -38.01 17.52
C ASP A 35 -5.16 -37.20 17.62
N TRP A 36 -5.41 -36.68 18.81
CA TRP A 36 -6.47 -35.73 19.07
C TRP A 36 -5.98 -34.29 18.80
N VAL A 37 -6.75 -33.53 18.04
CA VAL A 37 -6.44 -32.16 17.68
C VAL A 37 -7.57 -31.22 18.03
N ARG A 38 -7.23 -29.97 18.31
CA ARG A 38 -8.17 -28.88 18.55
C ARG A 38 -8.28 -28.00 17.31
N GLN A 39 -9.41 -27.35 17.17
CA GLN A 39 -9.60 -26.33 16.12
C GLN A 39 -8.45 -25.34 16.16
N GLY A 40 -7.82 -25.10 15.00
CA GLY A 40 -6.69 -24.17 14.85
C GLY A 40 -5.31 -24.81 15.05
N ASP A 41 -5.20 -26.05 15.53
CA ASP A 41 -3.92 -26.74 15.65
C ASP A 41 -3.30 -26.96 14.26
N THR A 42 -2.02 -26.66 14.12
CA THR A 42 -1.29 -26.89 12.85
C THR A 42 -1.02 -28.38 12.67
N LEU A 43 -1.48 -28.94 11.55
CA LEU A 43 -1.42 -30.38 11.27
C LEU A 43 -0.23 -30.72 10.36
N VAL A 44 -0.02 -29.94 9.33
CA VAL A 44 1.02 -30.18 8.32
C VAL A 44 1.55 -28.85 7.77
N VAL A 45 2.83 -28.85 7.43
CA VAL A 45 3.50 -27.74 6.77
C VAL A 45 3.86 -28.14 5.35
N ILE A 46 3.43 -27.35 4.37
CA ILE A 46 3.73 -27.51 2.96
C ILE A 46 4.80 -26.49 2.59
N ASN A 47 5.90 -26.93 2.00
CA ASN A 47 6.95 -26.05 1.47
C ASN A 47 6.64 -25.74 0.00
N SER A 48 6.44 -24.46 -0.30
CA SER A 48 6.21 -23.95 -1.64
C SER A 48 7.20 -22.82 -1.95
N PRO A 49 8.41 -23.14 -2.46
CA PRO A 49 9.42 -22.13 -2.79
C PRO A 49 8.94 -21.10 -3.79
N GLU A 50 8.05 -21.49 -4.70
CA GLU A 50 7.45 -20.61 -5.72
C GLU A 50 6.63 -19.48 -5.08
N ILE A 51 5.84 -19.79 -4.06
CA ILE A 51 5.04 -18.81 -3.33
C ILE A 51 5.94 -17.89 -2.51
N HIS A 52 7.02 -18.41 -1.91
CA HIS A 52 8.02 -17.58 -1.23
C HIS A 52 8.71 -16.60 -2.20
N ALA A 53 9.11 -17.08 -3.39
CA ALA A 53 9.71 -16.22 -4.41
C ALA A 53 8.71 -15.14 -4.88
N LYS A 54 7.44 -15.51 -5.06
CA LYS A 54 6.38 -14.58 -5.41
C LYS A 54 6.16 -13.52 -4.33
N TYR A 55 6.15 -13.93 -3.07
CA TYR A 55 6.05 -13.01 -1.94
C TYR A 55 7.20 -11.97 -1.92
N GLN A 56 8.44 -12.44 -2.11
CA GLN A 56 9.58 -11.54 -2.20
C GLN A 56 9.45 -10.55 -3.36
N GLN A 57 8.98 -11.01 -4.52
CA GLN A 57 8.76 -10.15 -5.69
C GLN A 57 7.73 -9.06 -5.40
N VAL A 58 6.55 -9.42 -4.88
CA VAL A 58 5.48 -8.44 -4.63
C VAL A 58 5.84 -7.49 -3.50
N ASN A 59 6.56 -7.95 -2.49
CA ASN A 59 7.08 -7.11 -1.42
C ASN A 59 8.10 -6.08 -1.93
N ALA A 60 8.98 -6.48 -2.85
CA ALA A 60 9.89 -5.54 -3.51
C ALA A 60 9.13 -4.48 -4.32
N LEU A 61 8.06 -4.86 -5.03
CA LEU A 61 7.20 -3.91 -5.77
C LEU A 61 6.47 -2.94 -4.84
N GLU A 62 6.00 -3.40 -3.68
CA GLU A 62 5.43 -2.51 -2.65
C GLU A 62 6.47 -1.48 -2.20
N GLN A 63 7.71 -1.91 -1.93
CA GLN A 63 8.78 -1.00 -1.54
C GLN A 63 9.06 0.07 -2.61
N VAL A 64 9.04 -0.31 -3.90
CA VAL A 64 9.18 0.64 -5.01
C VAL A 64 8.04 1.67 -4.99
N ALA A 65 6.79 1.23 -4.84
CA ALA A 65 5.62 2.12 -4.77
C ALA A 65 5.71 3.07 -3.57
N VAL A 66 6.12 2.58 -2.39
CA VAL A 66 6.33 3.40 -1.19
C VAL A 66 7.41 4.45 -1.41
N GLN A 67 8.55 4.09 -2.02
CA GLN A 67 9.61 5.05 -2.31
C GLN A 67 9.18 6.10 -3.34
N GLN A 68 8.40 5.70 -4.35
CA GLN A 68 7.84 6.63 -5.33
C GLN A 68 6.87 7.62 -4.67
N ASN A 69 6.01 7.14 -3.78
CA ASN A 69 5.11 7.99 -3.01
C ASN A 69 5.87 9.00 -2.14
N LYS A 70 6.93 8.55 -1.45
CA LYS A 70 7.82 9.44 -0.68
C LYS A 70 8.50 10.50 -1.53
N LYS A 71 8.91 10.17 -2.76
CA LYS A 71 9.50 11.15 -3.70
C LYS A 71 8.51 12.23 -4.09
N ILE A 72 7.25 11.88 -4.29
CA ILE A 72 6.19 12.84 -4.60
C ILE A 72 5.94 13.76 -3.41
N ASP A 73 6.02 13.27 -2.18
CA ASP A 73 5.83 14.07 -0.98
C ASP A 73 7.04 14.91 -0.57
N ALA A 74 8.25 14.39 -0.67
CA ALA A 74 9.44 15.00 -0.07
C ALA A 74 10.45 15.60 -1.07
N GLY A 75 10.28 15.35 -2.36
CA GLY A 75 11.22 15.48 -3.45
C GLY A 75 12.14 16.70 -3.50
N THR A 76 12.46 17.06 -4.67
CA THR A 76 13.10 18.25 -5.26
C THR A 76 12.58 19.58 -4.68
N ARG A 77 11.61 19.49 -3.75
CA ARG A 77 10.79 20.58 -3.23
C ARG A 77 11.59 21.68 -2.55
N ARG A 78 12.59 21.35 -1.73
CA ARG A 78 13.37 22.38 -1.00
C ARG A 78 14.11 23.32 -1.92
N GLN A 79 14.77 22.78 -2.95
CA GLN A 79 15.53 23.61 -3.89
C GLN A 79 14.60 24.41 -4.80
N ILE A 80 13.51 23.77 -5.28
CA ILE A 80 12.52 24.45 -6.12
C ILE A 80 11.83 25.57 -5.35
N VAL A 81 11.39 25.33 -4.12
CA VAL A 81 10.79 26.36 -3.26
C VAL A 81 11.77 27.48 -2.95
N ALA A 82 13.02 27.14 -2.63
CA ALA A 82 14.06 28.15 -2.37
C ALA A 82 14.33 29.02 -3.59
N THR A 83 14.43 28.41 -4.78
CA THR A 83 14.65 29.14 -6.04
C THR A 83 13.46 30.05 -6.36
N ALA A 84 12.23 29.55 -6.24
CA ALA A 84 11.02 30.35 -6.47
C ALA A 84 10.90 31.50 -5.46
N LEU A 85 11.26 31.27 -4.20
CA LEU A 85 11.29 32.30 -3.16
C LEU A 85 12.30 33.42 -3.50
N GLN A 86 13.50 33.04 -3.97
CA GLN A 86 14.51 34.04 -4.38
C GLN A 86 14.04 34.87 -5.56
N LEU A 87 13.40 34.25 -6.55
CA LEU A 87 12.81 34.94 -7.67
C LEU A 87 11.74 35.94 -7.22
N TRP A 88 10.83 35.51 -6.35
CA TRP A 88 9.80 36.39 -5.80
C TRP A 88 10.41 37.52 -4.97
N ASN A 89 11.43 37.27 -4.15
CA ASN A 89 12.13 38.33 -3.42
C ASN A 89 12.78 39.35 -4.35
N LYS A 90 13.39 38.88 -5.46
CA LYS A 90 13.94 39.75 -6.48
C LYS A 90 12.86 40.67 -7.12
N THR A 91 11.73 40.07 -7.53
CA THR A 91 10.65 40.84 -8.15
C THR A 91 9.97 41.81 -7.17
N LYS A 92 9.90 41.47 -5.88
CA LYS A 92 9.46 42.43 -4.83
C LYS A 92 10.36 43.64 -4.74
N SER A 93 11.68 43.44 -4.80
CA SER A 93 12.65 44.53 -4.78
C SER A 93 12.56 45.40 -6.03
N ASP A 94 12.40 44.76 -7.19
CA ASP A 94 12.21 45.47 -8.47
C ASP A 94 10.90 46.28 -8.45
N LEU A 95 9.82 45.76 -7.91
CA LEU A 95 8.55 46.45 -7.73
C LEU A 95 8.69 47.67 -6.79
N ALA A 96 9.37 47.49 -5.65
CA ALA A 96 9.58 48.59 -4.71
C ALA A 96 10.34 49.77 -5.36
N LEU A 97 11.37 49.47 -6.18
CA LEU A 97 12.10 50.48 -6.94
C LEU A 97 11.20 51.16 -7.98
N ALA A 98 10.46 50.37 -8.75
CA ALA A 98 9.56 50.92 -9.79
C ALA A 98 8.46 51.78 -9.17
N GLN A 99 7.89 51.36 -8.03
CA GLN A 99 6.88 52.13 -7.31
C GLN A 99 7.44 53.47 -6.78
N THR A 100 8.62 53.43 -6.18
CA THR A 100 9.28 54.64 -5.68
C THR A 100 9.58 55.64 -6.85
N THR A 101 10.05 55.10 -7.97
CA THR A 101 10.33 55.88 -9.16
C THR A 101 9.04 56.47 -9.74
N TYR A 102 7.99 55.68 -9.85
CA TYR A 102 6.69 56.13 -10.34
C TYR A 102 6.12 57.26 -9.46
N ASN A 103 6.11 57.06 -8.13
CA ASN A 103 5.61 58.09 -7.22
C ASN A 103 6.38 59.39 -7.33
N ARG A 104 7.72 59.33 -7.48
CA ARG A 104 8.56 60.52 -7.70
C ARG A 104 8.23 61.23 -8.99
N ILE A 105 8.12 60.51 -10.10
CA ILE A 105 7.79 61.09 -11.43
C ILE A 105 6.37 61.65 -11.43
N LEU A 106 5.42 60.97 -10.74
CA LEU A 106 4.05 61.46 -10.61
C LEU A 106 3.98 62.82 -9.90
N THR A 107 4.78 63.01 -8.83
CA THR A 107 4.88 64.30 -8.14
C THR A 107 5.48 65.38 -9.07
N LEU A 108 6.58 65.05 -9.74
CA LEU A 108 7.22 66.00 -10.70
C LEU A 108 6.31 66.34 -11.87
N TYR A 109 5.47 65.41 -12.31
CA TYR A 109 4.47 65.67 -13.35
C TYR A 109 3.39 66.64 -12.88
N LYS A 110 2.90 66.48 -11.65
CA LYS A 110 1.94 67.43 -11.05
C LYS A 110 2.50 68.81 -10.93
N ASP A 111 3.80 68.92 -10.69
CA ASP A 111 4.53 70.21 -10.63
C ASP A 111 4.97 70.74 -12.02
N SER A 112 4.49 70.07 -13.10
CA SER A 112 4.83 70.42 -14.49
C SER A 112 6.32 70.37 -14.83
N VAL A 113 7.12 69.57 -14.11
CA VAL A 113 8.58 69.46 -14.30
C VAL A 113 8.93 68.39 -15.34
N VAL A 114 8.09 67.42 -15.57
CA VAL A 114 8.31 66.30 -16.51
C VAL A 114 7.18 66.21 -17.53
N THR A 115 7.46 65.62 -18.69
CA THR A 115 6.46 65.40 -19.75
C THR A 115 5.49 64.27 -19.44
N SER A 116 4.30 64.30 -20.07
CA SER A 116 3.34 63.21 -20.01
C SER A 116 3.92 61.91 -20.53
N GLN A 117 4.73 61.93 -21.58
CA GLN A 117 5.41 60.78 -22.12
C GLN A 117 6.28 60.09 -21.04
N ARG A 118 7.06 60.88 -20.29
CA ARG A 118 7.92 60.33 -19.22
C ARG A 118 7.11 59.70 -18.09
N LYS A 119 5.99 60.32 -17.72
CA LYS A 119 5.06 59.77 -16.75
C LYS A 119 4.51 58.40 -17.24
N ASP A 120 4.04 58.35 -18.50
CA ASP A 120 3.45 57.15 -19.08
C ASP A 120 4.46 56.00 -19.22
N GLU A 121 5.72 56.29 -19.58
CA GLU A 121 6.82 55.32 -19.61
C GLU A 121 7.05 54.68 -18.23
N VAL A 122 7.15 55.50 -17.19
CA VAL A 122 7.41 55.02 -15.81
C VAL A 122 6.19 54.32 -15.24
N GLU A 123 4.97 54.76 -15.58
CA GLU A 123 3.74 54.07 -15.22
C GLU A 123 3.69 52.66 -15.86
N ALA A 124 4.08 52.52 -17.12
CA ALA A 124 4.16 51.23 -17.80
C ALA A 124 5.20 50.31 -17.14
N MET A 125 6.36 50.83 -16.75
CA MET A 125 7.39 50.08 -16.00
C MET A 125 6.88 49.63 -14.65
N TYR A 126 6.15 50.47 -13.91
CA TYR A 126 5.54 50.12 -12.64
C TYR A 126 4.52 49.01 -12.82
N LYS A 127 3.61 49.12 -13.80
CA LYS A 127 2.60 48.07 -14.09
C LYS A 127 3.26 46.75 -14.49
N ALA A 128 4.34 46.79 -15.27
CA ALA A 128 5.10 45.60 -15.63
C ALA A 128 5.75 44.95 -14.40
N ALA A 129 6.30 45.75 -13.47
CA ALA A 129 6.86 45.23 -12.22
C ALA A 129 5.81 44.61 -11.31
N VAL A 130 4.60 45.17 -11.23
CA VAL A 130 3.47 44.60 -10.51
C VAL A 130 3.10 43.22 -11.10
N ALA A 131 3.01 43.12 -12.42
CA ALA A 131 2.70 41.86 -13.09
C ALA A 131 3.80 40.80 -12.89
N ALA A 132 5.06 41.18 -12.93
CA ALA A 132 6.20 40.31 -12.72
C ALA A 132 6.24 39.77 -11.27
N GLU A 133 6.00 40.64 -10.29
CA GLU A 133 5.94 40.24 -8.88
C GLU A 133 4.81 39.21 -8.64
N ARG A 134 3.63 39.49 -9.17
CA ARG A 134 2.48 38.59 -9.05
C ARG A 134 2.76 37.23 -9.70
N ALA A 135 3.35 37.22 -10.90
CA ALA A 135 3.71 35.96 -11.56
C ALA A 135 4.73 35.15 -10.76
N ALA A 136 5.74 35.82 -10.18
CA ALA A 136 6.72 35.15 -9.32
C ALA A 136 6.11 34.64 -8.00
N TYR A 137 5.15 35.37 -7.44
CA TYR A 137 4.39 34.91 -6.26
C TYR A 137 3.59 33.64 -6.56
N GLU A 138 2.83 33.59 -7.65
CA GLU A 138 2.08 32.41 -8.08
C GLU A 138 3.01 31.21 -8.32
N GLN A 139 4.17 31.44 -8.92
CA GLN A 139 5.18 30.40 -9.10
C GLN A 139 5.72 29.88 -7.75
N TYR A 140 5.94 30.77 -6.79
CA TYR A 140 6.32 30.40 -5.43
C TYR A 140 5.24 29.57 -4.75
N GLN A 141 3.97 29.96 -4.86
CA GLN A 141 2.83 29.21 -4.29
C GLN A 141 2.75 27.80 -4.90
N MET A 142 2.85 27.67 -6.23
CA MET A 142 2.88 26.36 -6.88
C MET A 142 4.03 25.47 -6.37
N ALA A 143 5.20 26.07 -6.15
CA ALA A 143 6.35 25.35 -5.60
C ALA A 143 6.11 24.89 -4.14
N VAL A 144 5.45 25.72 -3.32
CA VAL A 144 5.10 25.40 -1.93
C VAL A 144 4.06 24.31 -1.86
N ASP A 145 3.01 24.41 -2.67
CA ASP A 145 1.92 23.41 -2.69
C ASP A 145 2.42 22.05 -3.19
N GLY A 146 3.46 22.05 -4.03
CA GLY A 146 4.13 20.85 -4.53
C GLY A 146 3.30 20.08 -5.55
N ALA A 147 3.43 18.75 -5.54
CA ALA A 147 2.66 17.88 -6.42
C ALA A 147 1.15 18.12 -6.24
N GLN A 148 0.44 18.11 -7.34
CA GLN A 148 -1.00 18.28 -7.32
C GLN A 148 -1.66 17.21 -6.45
N LYS A 149 -2.81 17.52 -5.88
CA LYS A 149 -3.57 16.61 -5.02
C LYS A 149 -3.79 15.26 -5.70
N GLU A 150 -4.11 15.31 -7.00
CA GLU A 150 -4.34 14.12 -7.82
C GLU A 150 -3.10 13.23 -7.95
N ASP A 151 -1.90 13.81 -8.06
CA ASP A 151 -0.64 13.08 -8.11
C ASP A 151 -0.36 12.35 -6.79
N LYS A 152 -0.64 13.01 -5.67
CA LYS A 152 -0.51 12.43 -4.32
C LYS A 152 -1.51 11.29 -4.10
N GLU A 153 -2.76 11.48 -4.51
CA GLU A 153 -3.81 10.47 -4.42
C GLU A 153 -3.49 9.27 -5.32
N SER A 154 -2.99 9.51 -6.52
CA SER A 154 -2.56 8.46 -7.45
C SER A 154 -1.39 7.64 -6.87
N ALA A 155 -0.37 8.30 -6.32
CA ALA A 155 0.76 7.62 -5.70
C ALA A 155 0.36 6.81 -4.46
N ALA A 156 -0.53 7.35 -3.61
CA ALA A 156 -1.09 6.64 -2.47
C ALA A 156 -1.92 5.43 -2.91
N SER A 157 -2.69 5.54 -3.99
CA SER A 157 -3.46 4.44 -4.56
C SER A 157 -2.56 3.33 -5.10
N MET A 158 -1.41 3.67 -5.71
CA MET A 158 -0.42 2.68 -6.15
C MET A 158 0.18 1.91 -4.97
N VAL A 159 0.48 2.57 -3.86
CA VAL A 159 0.94 1.92 -2.62
C VAL A 159 -0.12 0.96 -2.10
N ASN A 160 -1.39 1.38 -2.05
CA ASN A 160 -2.49 0.53 -1.58
C ASN A 160 -2.69 -0.69 -2.49
N ALA A 161 -2.62 -0.53 -3.80
CA ALA A 161 -2.71 -1.64 -4.76
C ALA A 161 -1.56 -2.64 -4.59
N ALA A 162 -0.32 -2.14 -4.45
CA ALA A 162 0.84 -2.99 -4.21
C ALA A 162 0.73 -3.74 -2.87
N ARG A 163 0.26 -3.08 -1.82
CA ARG A 163 0.01 -3.70 -0.51
C ARG A 163 -1.06 -4.79 -0.59
N SER A 164 -2.16 -4.55 -1.29
CA SER A 164 -3.21 -5.56 -1.49
C SER A 164 -2.66 -6.81 -2.19
N THR A 165 -1.73 -6.64 -3.13
CA THR A 165 -1.06 -7.77 -3.79
C THR A 165 -0.15 -8.54 -2.82
N VAL A 166 0.56 -7.82 -1.93
CA VAL A 166 1.36 -8.47 -0.85
C VAL A 166 0.45 -9.25 0.09
N ASP A 167 -0.69 -8.68 0.49
CA ASP A 167 -1.65 -9.32 1.38
C ASP A 167 -2.22 -10.60 0.74
N GLU A 168 -2.56 -10.58 -0.55
CA GLU A 168 -3.02 -11.75 -1.30
C GLU A 168 -1.98 -12.89 -1.25
N VAL A 169 -0.72 -12.58 -1.57
CA VAL A 169 0.33 -13.61 -1.57
C VAL A 169 0.69 -14.06 -0.15
N SER A 170 0.63 -13.16 0.84
CA SER A 170 0.85 -13.53 2.24
C SER A 170 -0.23 -14.48 2.78
N ALA A 171 -1.49 -14.30 2.36
CA ALA A 171 -2.58 -15.22 2.67
C ALA A 171 -2.30 -16.62 2.13
N LEU A 172 -1.72 -16.73 0.92
CA LEU A 172 -1.30 -18.03 0.40
C LEU A 172 -0.19 -18.68 1.26
N LEU A 173 0.75 -17.89 1.80
CA LEU A 173 1.77 -18.43 2.71
C LEU A 173 1.18 -18.93 4.03
N VAL A 174 0.11 -18.31 4.52
CA VAL A 174 -0.63 -18.81 5.69
C VAL A 174 -1.27 -20.17 5.37
N ASP A 175 -1.84 -20.31 4.18
CA ASP A 175 -2.45 -21.57 3.71
C ASP A 175 -1.42 -22.71 3.50
N ALA A 176 -0.12 -22.41 3.52
CA ALA A 176 0.94 -23.42 3.54
C ALA A 176 1.01 -24.19 4.87
N ARG A 177 0.39 -23.68 5.93
CA ARG A 177 0.20 -24.36 7.21
C ARG A 177 -1.25 -24.76 7.33
N LEU A 178 -1.53 -26.04 7.13
CA LEU A 178 -2.89 -26.55 7.26
C LEU A 178 -3.23 -26.75 8.73
N THR A 179 -4.35 -26.19 9.12
CA THR A 179 -4.86 -26.27 10.50
C THR A 179 -6.12 -27.11 10.58
N ALA A 180 -6.40 -27.64 11.77
CA ALA A 180 -7.62 -28.36 12.04
C ALA A 180 -8.83 -27.41 11.97
N PRO A 181 -9.85 -27.70 11.14
CA PRO A 181 -11.05 -26.89 11.06
C PRO A 181 -11.94 -26.99 12.28
N GLU A 182 -11.90 -28.17 12.96
CA GLU A 182 -12.68 -28.50 14.16
C GLU A 182 -11.90 -29.43 15.10
N ASN A 183 -12.44 -29.63 16.29
CA ASN A 183 -11.88 -30.61 17.23
C ASN A 183 -12.18 -32.01 16.72
N GLY A 184 -11.21 -32.91 16.81
CA GLY A 184 -11.42 -34.29 16.37
C GLY A 184 -10.18 -35.13 16.47
N GLN A 185 -10.24 -36.32 15.90
CA GLN A 185 -9.15 -37.29 15.86
C GLN A 185 -8.68 -37.50 14.42
N ILE A 186 -7.37 -37.51 14.20
CA ILE A 186 -6.79 -37.80 12.88
C ILE A 186 -7.00 -39.30 12.59
N ALA A 187 -7.78 -39.58 11.54
CA ALA A 187 -8.07 -40.94 11.13
C ALA A 187 -7.04 -41.54 10.20
N THR A 188 -6.70 -40.79 9.13
CA THR A 188 -5.80 -41.26 8.07
C THR A 188 -4.97 -40.09 7.53
N ILE A 189 -3.70 -40.34 7.23
CA ILE A 189 -2.78 -39.44 6.54
C ILE A 189 -2.41 -40.11 5.21
N PHE A 190 -2.71 -39.44 4.08
CA PHE A 190 -2.54 -40.02 2.73
C PHE A 190 -1.12 -39.85 2.19
N PRO A 191 -0.54 -38.58 2.11
CA PRO A 191 0.79 -38.40 1.53
C PRO A 191 1.89 -38.68 2.58
N LYS A 192 3.09 -38.90 2.05
CA LYS A 192 4.31 -39.03 2.86
C LYS A 192 5.07 -37.72 2.93
N ARG A 193 5.92 -37.58 3.94
CA ARG A 193 6.86 -36.46 4.01
C ARG A 193 7.74 -36.44 2.77
N GLY A 194 7.92 -35.25 2.19
CA GLY A 194 8.66 -35.05 0.95
C GLY A 194 7.86 -35.25 -0.34
N GLU A 195 6.62 -35.73 -0.26
CA GLU A 195 5.74 -35.93 -1.40
C GLU A 195 5.21 -34.59 -1.92
N LEU A 196 5.09 -34.48 -3.26
CA LEU A 196 4.51 -33.32 -3.92
C LEU A 196 2.99 -33.45 -3.92
N VAL A 197 2.31 -32.42 -3.45
CA VAL A 197 0.84 -32.33 -3.44
C VAL A 197 0.36 -31.18 -4.32
N ALA A 198 -0.78 -31.39 -4.97
CA ALA A 198 -1.46 -30.39 -5.76
C ALA A 198 -2.64 -29.76 -4.98
N PRO A 199 -3.13 -28.58 -5.37
CA PRO A 199 -4.35 -28.02 -4.78
C PRO A 199 -5.52 -28.98 -4.84
N GLY A 200 -6.22 -29.14 -3.71
CA GLY A 200 -7.35 -30.06 -3.59
C GLY A 200 -6.98 -31.53 -3.35
N THR A 201 -5.68 -31.88 -3.36
CA THR A 201 -5.27 -33.24 -2.98
C THR A 201 -5.59 -33.51 -1.52
N PRO A 202 -6.31 -34.58 -1.19
CA PRO A 202 -6.56 -34.96 0.19
C PRO A 202 -5.25 -35.26 0.93
N ILE A 203 -5.08 -34.63 2.08
CA ILE A 203 -3.87 -34.82 2.91
C ILE A 203 -4.19 -35.69 4.12
N MET A 204 -5.31 -35.47 4.79
CA MET A 204 -5.73 -36.26 5.91
C MET A 204 -7.23 -36.19 6.13
N ASN A 205 -7.75 -37.20 6.85
CA ASN A 205 -9.12 -37.23 7.32
C ASN A 205 -9.17 -36.95 8.83
N LEU A 206 -10.07 -36.07 9.21
CA LEU A 206 -10.39 -35.73 10.59
C LEU A 206 -11.78 -36.28 10.93
N VAL A 207 -11.87 -37.07 11.96
CA VAL A 207 -13.15 -37.57 12.48
C VAL A 207 -13.58 -36.71 13.65
N ILE A 208 -14.75 -36.09 13.49
CA ILE A 208 -15.40 -35.35 14.56
C ILE A 208 -16.23 -36.34 15.34
N MET A 209 -15.96 -36.46 16.64
CA MET A 209 -16.86 -37.13 17.54
C MET A 209 -17.80 -36.10 18.16
N ASP A 210 -19.05 -36.08 17.72
CA ASP A 210 -20.08 -35.36 18.45
C ASP A 210 -20.20 -36.03 19.84
N ASP A 211 -20.06 -35.22 20.88
CA ASP A 211 -20.35 -35.67 22.24
C ASP A 211 -21.80 -36.20 22.26
N ILE A 212 -21.92 -37.51 22.35
CA ILE A 212 -23.22 -38.16 22.60
C ILE A 212 -23.60 -37.83 24.04
N HIS A 213 -24.52 -36.87 24.19
CA HIS A 213 -25.21 -36.63 25.46
C HIS A 213 -26.33 -37.63 25.69
#